data_24d16ab02136b44cbca32c051d3839a0
#
_entry.id   24d16ab02136b44cbca32c051d3839a0
#
_cell.length_a   1.000
_cell.length_b   1.000
_cell.length_c   1.000
_cell.angle_alpha   90.00
_cell.angle_beta   90.00
_cell.angle_gamma   90.00
#
_symmetry.space_group_name_H-M   'P 1'
#
loop_
_entity.id
_entity.type
_entity.pdbx_description
1 polymer ?
#
loop_
_entity_poly.entity_id
_entity_poly.type
_entity_poly.pdbx_seq_one_letter_code
_entity_poly.pdbx_strand_id
1 'polypeptide(L)'
;MLGYSTRVRRVNPEKRACDVACRAAQAIIQTMPRPIQATIYTQALAHNLATARASAPDARVWAIVKANAYGHGIERAFVGLRAADGFALLDLQEAERLRALDWRGPILLLEGCFDARDLELCSRLGLWHVVHCNAQIDMLAGHKTVAPHRVFLKMNSGMNRLGFAPERFRAAWTRLNALPQVDEICLMTHFSDADGPKGIAAQLATFDAITHDLPGERSLSNSAANLRHAVVLTSRNDWIRPGIAVYGSAPDFPEHTAADWGLQPTMTLASKLIAVQSVDTGATVGYGSKFTATQPMRIGVVACGYADGYPRHCPSGTPLLVDGVRCQLVGRVSMDMVTVDLTPVPSADMGSEATLWGKSASGALLPIDEVAKSAGTVGYGLMCALAQRVPVAIGA
;
A
#
# COMPACT_ATOMS: atom_id res chain seq x y z
N MET A 1 9.23 68.70 -18.54
CA MET A 1 8.34 68.21 -17.46
C MET A 1 7.89 66.78 -17.85
N LEU A 2 8.49 65.77 -17.26
CA LEU A 2 8.19 64.36 -17.49
C LEU A 2 7.35 63.87 -16.30
N GLY A 3 6.06 63.57 -16.54
CA GLY A 3 5.13 63.06 -15.53
C GLY A 3 5.25 61.54 -15.40
N TYR A 4 5.74 61.06 -14.27
CA TYR A 4 5.71 59.65 -13.89
C TYR A 4 4.31 59.29 -13.35
N SER A 5 3.56 58.44 -14.10
CA SER A 5 2.32 57.83 -13.63
C SER A 5 2.62 56.50 -12.96
N THR A 6 2.57 56.44 -11.65
CA THR A 6 2.63 55.20 -10.85
C THR A 6 1.28 54.52 -10.85
N ARG A 7 1.11 53.49 -11.70
CA ARG A 7 -0.05 52.58 -11.61
C ARG A 7 0.09 51.68 -10.38
N VAL A 8 -0.63 51.99 -9.33
CA VAL A 8 -0.85 51.09 -8.20
C VAL A 8 -1.75 49.95 -8.66
N ARG A 9 -1.21 48.72 -8.78
CA ARG A 9 -2.03 47.51 -9.03
C ARG A 9 -2.91 47.25 -7.82
N ARG A 10 -4.22 47.46 -7.96
CA ARG A 10 -5.20 47.03 -6.96
C ARG A 10 -5.24 45.52 -6.94
N VAL A 11 -4.79 44.89 -5.85
CA VAL A 11 -4.92 43.46 -5.60
C VAL A 11 -6.39 43.20 -5.26
N ASN A 12 -7.00 42.24 -5.98
CA ASN A 12 -8.41 41.86 -5.79
C ASN A 12 -8.63 41.37 -4.34
N PRO A 13 -9.56 41.98 -3.57
CA PRO A 13 -9.82 41.64 -2.17
C PRO A 13 -10.29 40.18 -1.98
N GLU A 14 -10.98 39.60 -2.96
CA GLU A 14 -11.40 38.21 -2.91
C GLU A 14 -10.23 37.22 -3.00
N LYS A 15 -9.20 37.55 -3.79
CA LYS A 15 -7.96 36.75 -3.87
C LYS A 15 -7.17 36.79 -2.57
N ARG A 16 -7.16 37.94 -1.88
CA ARG A 16 -6.55 38.06 -0.54
C ARG A 16 -7.29 37.25 0.52
N ALA A 17 -8.63 37.26 0.49
CA ALA A 17 -9.43 36.47 1.44
C ALA A 17 -9.22 34.93 1.22
N CYS A 18 -9.13 34.48 -0.03
CA CYS A 18 -8.85 33.08 -0.37
C CYS A 18 -7.45 32.65 0.05
N ASP A 19 -6.43 33.52 -0.18
CA ASP A 19 -5.04 33.24 0.23
C ASP A 19 -4.88 33.22 1.76
N VAL A 20 -5.59 34.07 2.49
CA VAL A 20 -5.60 34.09 3.96
C VAL A 20 -6.32 32.86 4.51
N ALA A 21 -7.46 32.48 3.93
CA ALA A 21 -8.20 31.26 4.32
C ALA A 21 -7.39 29.99 4.03
N CYS A 22 -6.69 29.94 2.88
CA CYS A 22 -5.83 28.81 2.51
C CYS A 22 -4.60 28.68 3.43
N ARG A 23 -3.96 29.81 3.81
CA ARG A 23 -2.86 29.84 4.79
C ARG A 23 -3.34 29.52 6.20
N ALA A 24 -4.52 29.97 6.60
CA ALA A 24 -5.11 29.62 7.89
C ALA A 24 -5.47 28.12 7.94
N ALA A 25 -6.02 27.56 6.87
CA ALA A 25 -6.29 26.11 6.76
C ALA A 25 -4.98 25.28 6.79
N GLN A 26 -3.91 25.74 6.12
CA GLN A 26 -2.60 25.10 6.19
C GLN A 26 -1.95 25.22 7.57
N ALA A 27 -2.11 26.35 8.26
CA ALA A 27 -1.61 26.54 9.63
C ALA A 27 -2.40 25.69 10.65
N ILE A 28 -3.71 25.50 10.45
CA ILE A 28 -4.54 24.63 11.31
C ILE A 28 -4.14 23.17 11.13
N ILE A 29 -3.75 22.73 9.92
CA ILE A 29 -3.25 21.36 9.67
C ILE A 29 -1.91 21.11 10.36
N GLN A 30 -1.07 22.13 10.57
CA GLN A 30 0.22 22.00 11.27
C GLN A 30 0.13 21.93 12.80
N THR A 31 -1.03 22.21 13.40
CA THR A 31 -1.21 22.21 14.87
C THR A 31 -2.35 21.27 15.30
N MET A 32 -2.36 20.02 14.83
CA MET A 32 -3.26 19.02 15.41
C MET A 32 -2.74 18.64 16.80
N PRO A 33 -3.50 18.92 17.87
CA PRO A 33 -3.04 18.68 19.24
C PRO A 33 -3.04 17.19 19.62
N ARG A 34 -3.53 16.32 18.77
CA ARG A 34 -3.53 14.85 19.03
C ARG A 34 -2.14 14.28 18.83
N PRO A 35 -1.66 13.45 19.77
CA PRO A 35 -0.29 12.94 19.74
C PRO A 35 -0.10 11.74 18.81
N ILE A 36 -1.06 11.42 17.94
CA ILE A 36 -0.96 10.33 16.97
C ILE A 36 -0.16 10.76 15.74
N GLN A 37 0.72 9.88 15.26
CA GLN A 37 1.54 10.10 14.08
C GLN A 37 1.84 8.78 13.37
N ALA A 38 1.84 8.79 12.04
CA ALA A 38 2.45 7.76 11.23
C ALA A 38 3.85 8.21 10.78
N THR A 39 4.84 7.32 10.87
CA THR A 39 6.21 7.58 10.39
C THR A 39 6.53 6.60 9.28
N ILE A 40 6.95 7.13 8.11
CA ILE A 40 7.29 6.33 6.92
C ILE A 40 8.81 6.28 6.78
N TYR A 41 9.37 5.07 6.65
CA TYR A 41 10.80 4.84 6.50
C TYR A 41 11.15 4.56 5.04
N THR A 42 11.63 5.58 4.35
CA THR A 42 11.95 5.49 2.91
C THR A 42 13.14 4.57 2.64
N GLN A 43 14.08 4.48 3.57
CA GLN A 43 15.21 3.55 3.47
C GLN A 43 14.77 2.09 3.61
N ALA A 44 13.77 1.80 4.45
CA ALA A 44 13.20 0.47 4.55
C ALA A 44 12.47 0.06 3.25
N LEU A 45 11.76 1.00 2.60
CA LEU A 45 11.19 0.75 1.27
C LEU A 45 12.28 0.38 0.24
N ALA A 46 13.39 1.13 0.22
CA ALA A 46 14.51 0.84 -0.68
C ALA A 46 15.16 -0.52 -0.38
N HIS A 47 15.36 -0.85 0.90
CA HIS A 47 15.87 -2.14 1.34
C HIS A 47 14.97 -3.30 0.90
N ASN A 48 13.66 -3.19 1.16
CA ASN A 48 12.69 -4.24 0.81
C ASN A 48 12.56 -4.42 -0.72
N LEU A 49 12.65 -3.34 -1.48
CA LEU A 49 12.71 -3.41 -2.94
C LEU A 49 13.96 -4.17 -3.41
N ALA A 50 15.12 -3.90 -2.80
CA ALA A 50 16.36 -4.61 -3.09
C ALA A 50 16.28 -6.10 -2.71
N THR A 51 15.65 -6.44 -1.58
CA THR A 51 15.38 -7.82 -1.16
C THR A 51 14.50 -8.55 -2.19
N ALA A 52 13.42 -7.91 -2.64
CA ALA A 52 12.56 -8.48 -3.67
C ALA A 52 13.28 -8.67 -5.01
N ARG A 53 14.17 -7.75 -5.38
CA ARG A 53 15.03 -7.87 -6.57
C ARG A 53 16.04 -9.01 -6.44
N ALA A 54 16.65 -9.16 -5.26
CA ALA A 54 17.64 -10.23 -5.01
C ALA A 54 17.03 -11.63 -5.14
N SER A 55 15.73 -11.81 -4.88
CA SER A 55 15.03 -13.07 -5.10
C SER A 55 14.83 -13.41 -6.57
N ALA A 56 14.93 -12.44 -7.48
CA ALA A 56 14.74 -12.62 -8.93
C ALA A 56 15.70 -11.68 -9.71
N PRO A 57 17.03 -11.94 -9.66
CA PRO A 57 18.06 -11.01 -10.12
C PRO A 57 18.00 -10.73 -11.63
N ASP A 58 17.48 -11.65 -12.41
CA ASP A 58 17.35 -11.52 -13.86
C ASP A 58 16.05 -10.85 -14.32
N ALA A 59 15.12 -10.60 -13.39
CA ALA A 59 13.85 -9.99 -13.70
C ALA A 59 13.84 -8.49 -13.41
N ARG A 60 12.99 -7.76 -14.14
CA ARG A 60 12.64 -6.37 -13.85
C ARG A 60 11.57 -6.30 -12.75
N VAL A 61 11.56 -5.21 -12.02
CA VAL A 61 10.71 -5.04 -10.84
C VAL A 61 9.71 -3.90 -11.04
N TRP A 62 8.43 -4.25 -11.00
CA TRP A 62 7.37 -3.28 -10.79
C TRP A 62 7.23 -2.98 -9.29
N ALA A 63 7.52 -1.76 -8.85
CA ALA A 63 7.11 -1.29 -7.54
C ALA A 63 5.60 -1.04 -7.55
N ILE A 64 4.84 -1.80 -6.76
CA ILE A 64 3.39 -1.64 -6.68
C ILE A 64 3.05 -0.48 -5.74
N VAL A 65 2.47 0.60 -6.26
CA VAL A 65 2.18 1.83 -5.50
C VAL A 65 0.71 2.25 -5.54
N LYS A 66 -0.17 1.34 -5.90
CA LYS A 66 -1.64 1.56 -5.84
C LYS A 66 -2.12 1.89 -4.43
N ALA A 67 -3.31 2.47 -4.33
CA ALA A 67 -3.91 2.90 -3.07
C ALA A 67 -3.00 3.88 -2.30
N ASN A 68 -2.52 4.91 -3.00
CA ASN A 68 -1.60 5.91 -2.46
C ASN A 68 -0.35 5.26 -1.81
N ALA A 69 0.27 4.33 -2.56
CA ALA A 69 1.40 3.51 -2.09
C ALA A 69 1.07 2.77 -0.79
N TYR A 70 -0.03 2.00 -0.78
CA TYR A 70 -0.51 1.29 0.40
C TYR A 70 -0.60 2.21 1.64
N GLY A 71 -1.14 3.42 1.47
CA GLY A 71 -1.30 4.40 2.54
C GLY A 71 -0.04 5.19 2.92
N HIS A 72 1.12 4.87 2.36
CA HIS A 72 2.40 5.56 2.65
C HIS A 72 2.49 6.95 2.02
N GLY A 73 1.70 7.20 0.96
CA GLY A 73 1.80 8.38 0.12
C GLY A 73 2.80 8.19 -1.03
N ILE A 74 2.33 8.41 -2.26
CA ILE A 74 3.14 8.19 -3.48
C ILE A 74 4.44 8.99 -3.44
N GLU A 75 4.40 10.25 -3.04
CA GLU A 75 5.56 11.13 -3.01
C GLU A 75 6.63 10.62 -2.05
N ARG A 76 6.22 10.14 -0.87
CA ARG A 76 7.13 9.57 0.13
C ARG A 76 7.69 8.22 -0.32
N ALA A 77 6.83 7.35 -0.82
CA ALA A 77 7.23 6.03 -1.30
C ALA A 77 8.16 6.13 -2.52
N PHE A 78 7.93 7.08 -3.41
CA PHE A 78 8.76 7.33 -4.60
C PHE A 78 10.23 7.55 -4.23
N VAL A 79 10.53 8.22 -3.13
CA VAL A 79 11.91 8.46 -2.68
C VAL A 79 12.65 7.13 -2.45
N GLY A 80 12.03 6.17 -1.76
CA GLY A 80 12.61 4.85 -1.48
C GLY A 80 12.57 3.88 -2.66
N LEU A 81 11.62 4.07 -3.60
CA LEU A 81 11.37 3.11 -4.67
C LEU A 81 11.96 3.51 -6.04
N ARG A 82 12.78 4.55 -6.10
CA ARG A 82 13.39 5.06 -7.35
C ARG A 82 14.22 4.03 -8.11
N ALA A 83 14.74 3.01 -7.43
CA ALA A 83 15.52 1.94 -8.04
C ALA A 83 14.67 0.86 -8.72
N ALA A 84 13.34 0.96 -8.70
CA ALA A 84 12.46 0.08 -9.48
C ALA A 84 12.64 0.30 -10.99
N ASP A 85 12.34 -0.73 -11.78
CA ASP A 85 12.34 -0.60 -13.25
C ASP A 85 11.05 0.03 -13.77
N GLY A 86 9.98 0.01 -12.97
CA GLY A 86 8.71 0.64 -13.24
C GLY A 86 7.81 0.71 -12.02
N PHE A 87 6.76 1.51 -12.11
CA PHE A 87 5.71 1.61 -11.09
C PHE A 87 4.41 1.00 -11.59
N ALA A 88 3.67 0.32 -10.72
CA ALA A 88 2.38 -0.25 -11.08
C ALA A 88 1.29 0.16 -10.08
N LEU A 89 0.17 0.60 -10.61
CA LEU A 89 -0.92 1.23 -9.87
C LEU A 89 -2.26 0.99 -10.58
N LEU A 90 -3.32 1.66 -10.14
CA LEU A 90 -4.67 1.53 -10.72
C LEU A 90 -5.22 2.86 -11.24
N ASP A 91 -4.95 3.95 -10.52
CA ASP A 91 -5.56 5.24 -10.72
C ASP A 91 -4.68 6.14 -11.62
N LEU A 92 -5.29 6.74 -12.64
CA LEU A 92 -4.63 7.68 -13.55
C LEU A 92 -4.10 8.92 -12.82
N GLN A 93 -4.79 9.39 -11.77
CA GLN A 93 -4.32 10.51 -10.95
C GLN A 93 -3.02 10.14 -10.20
N GLU A 94 -2.90 8.89 -9.74
CA GLU A 94 -1.66 8.41 -9.13
C GLU A 94 -0.51 8.36 -10.17
N ALA A 95 -0.81 8.01 -11.43
CA ALA A 95 0.17 8.06 -12.51
C ALA A 95 0.61 9.50 -12.84
N GLU A 96 -0.32 10.45 -12.85
CA GLU A 96 0.00 11.87 -13.04
C GLU A 96 0.91 12.40 -11.92
N ARG A 97 0.67 11.98 -10.67
CA ARG A 97 1.54 12.33 -9.52
C ARG A 97 2.96 11.81 -9.71
N LEU A 98 3.15 10.56 -10.16
CA LEU A 98 4.48 10.02 -10.47
C LEU A 98 5.17 10.80 -11.61
N ARG A 99 4.44 11.16 -12.65
CA ARG A 99 4.98 12.00 -13.74
C ARG A 99 5.38 13.39 -13.23
N ALA A 100 4.61 13.96 -12.31
CA ALA A 100 4.93 15.24 -11.68
C ALA A 100 6.18 15.17 -10.78
N LEU A 101 6.52 13.98 -10.26
CA LEU A 101 7.78 13.71 -9.54
C LEU A 101 8.97 13.43 -10.50
N ASP A 102 8.80 13.72 -11.77
CA ASP A 102 9.80 13.54 -12.83
C ASP A 102 10.17 12.07 -13.12
N TRP A 103 9.29 11.13 -12.79
CA TRP A 103 9.47 9.76 -13.22
C TRP A 103 9.22 9.62 -14.72
N ARG A 104 10.25 9.18 -15.49
CA ARG A 104 10.18 8.98 -16.95
C ARG A 104 10.13 7.51 -17.36
N GLY A 105 10.35 6.61 -16.41
CA GLY A 105 10.28 5.17 -16.64
C GLY A 105 8.84 4.64 -16.82
N PRO A 106 8.69 3.33 -17.05
CA PRO A 106 7.39 2.68 -17.22
C PRO A 106 6.45 2.89 -16.04
N ILE A 107 5.15 3.04 -16.34
CA ILE A 107 4.05 2.99 -15.36
C ILE A 107 2.99 2.05 -15.93
N LEU A 108 2.54 1.07 -15.13
CA LEU A 108 1.56 0.05 -15.51
C LEU A 108 0.24 0.23 -14.77
N LEU A 109 -0.86 0.34 -15.52
CA LEU A 109 -2.23 0.25 -14.99
C LEU A 109 -2.64 -1.23 -14.85
N LEU A 110 -2.77 -1.73 -13.61
CA LEU A 110 -2.95 -3.16 -13.31
C LEU A 110 -4.36 -3.70 -13.63
N GLU A 111 -5.35 -2.84 -13.84
CA GLU A 111 -6.72 -3.19 -14.23
C GLU A 111 -7.04 -2.73 -15.66
N GLY A 112 -6.11 -2.00 -16.28
CA GLY A 112 -6.29 -1.45 -17.62
C GLY A 112 -7.18 -0.20 -17.64
N CYS A 113 -7.75 0.08 -18.80
CA CYS A 113 -8.59 1.24 -19.05
C CYS A 113 -10.08 0.88 -18.91
N PHE A 114 -10.86 1.79 -18.34
CA PHE A 114 -12.31 1.60 -18.14
C PHE A 114 -13.14 2.29 -19.23
N ASP A 115 -12.60 3.33 -19.86
CA ASP A 115 -13.24 3.99 -21.00
C ASP A 115 -12.20 4.47 -22.05
N ALA A 116 -12.69 4.99 -23.18
CA ALA A 116 -11.83 5.44 -24.28
C ALA A 116 -10.99 6.68 -23.92
N ARG A 117 -11.40 7.50 -22.93
CA ARG A 117 -10.64 8.67 -22.47
C ARG A 117 -9.41 8.25 -21.72
N ASP A 118 -9.47 7.13 -21.01
CA ASP A 118 -8.30 6.56 -20.32
C ASP A 118 -7.18 6.24 -21.30
N LEU A 119 -7.50 5.75 -22.51
CA LEU A 119 -6.51 5.46 -23.53
C LEU A 119 -5.80 6.73 -24.05
N GLU A 120 -6.50 7.86 -24.16
CA GLU A 120 -5.88 9.13 -24.50
C GLU A 120 -4.88 9.57 -23.42
N LEU A 121 -5.25 9.40 -22.14
CA LEU A 121 -4.35 9.67 -21.02
C LEU A 121 -3.18 8.71 -20.99
N CYS A 122 -3.40 7.42 -21.25
CA CYS A 122 -2.32 6.42 -21.37
C CYS A 122 -1.33 6.82 -22.47
N SER A 123 -1.80 7.22 -23.64
CA SER A 123 -0.93 7.69 -24.73
C SER A 123 -0.15 8.94 -24.33
N ARG A 124 -0.82 9.95 -23.75
CA ARG A 124 -0.19 11.22 -23.34
C ARG A 124 0.86 11.03 -22.25
N LEU A 125 0.59 10.16 -21.29
CA LEU A 125 1.47 9.91 -20.15
C LEU A 125 2.46 8.77 -20.38
N GLY A 126 2.39 8.09 -21.55
CA GLY A 126 3.24 6.94 -21.87
C GLY A 126 3.03 5.79 -20.87
N LEU A 127 1.76 5.44 -20.59
CA LEU A 127 1.41 4.38 -19.65
C LEU A 127 1.26 3.04 -20.38
N TRP A 128 1.67 1.98 -19.72
CA TRP A 128 1.37 0.60 -20.10
C TRP A 128 0.11 0.18 -19.35
N HIS A 129 -0.67 -0.73 -19.92
CA HIS A 129 -1.90 -1.14 -19.26
C HIS A 129 -2.26 -2.60 -19.49
N VAL A 130 -2.95 -3.18 -18.51
CA VAL A 130 -3.46 -4.54 -18.57
C VAL A 130 -4.68 -4.59 -19.49
N VAL A 131 -4.79 -5.69 -20.26
CA VAL A 131 -5.97 -6.06 -21.04
C VAL A 131 -6.47 -7.41 -20.54
N HIS A 132 -7.70 -7.46 -20.04
CA HIS A 132 -8.27 -8.63 -19.40
C HIS A 132 -9.67 -9.03 -19.91
N CYS A 133 -10.24 -8.27 -20.85
CA CYS A 133 -11.55 -8.53 -21.45
C CYS A 133 -11.64 -7.99 -22.89
N ASN A 134 -12.62 -8.50 -23.64
CA ASN A 134 -12.81 -8.09 -25.03
C ASN A 134 -13.15 -6.60 -25.19
N ALA A 135 -13.90 -6.02 -24.25
CA ALA A 135 -14.25 -4.59 -24.31
C ALA A 135 -13.00 -3.70 -24.34
N GLN A 136 -11.93 -4.05 -23.63
CA GLN A 136 -10.67 -3.31 -23.68
C GLN A 136 -9.94 -3.49 -25.02
N ILE A 137 -10.03 -4.68 -25.65
CA ILE A 137 -9.52 -4.89 -27.01
C ILE A 137 -10.31 -4.04 -28.02
N ASP A 138 -11.64 -3.98 -27.90
CA ASP A 138 -12.51 -3.19 -28.77
C ASP A 138 -12.23 -1.68 -28.62
N MET A 139 -12.00 -1.20 -27.41
CA MET A 139 -11.58 0.19 -27.15
C MET A 139 -10.24 0.51 -27.83
N LEU A 140 -9.22 -0.39 -27.71
CA LEU A 140 -7.95 -0.22 -28.39
C LEU A 140 -8.11 -0.19 -29.90
N ALA A 141 -8.89 -1.11 -30.47
CA ALA A 141 -9.12 -1.17 -31.92
C ALA A 141 -9.76 0.11 -32.48
N GLY A 142 -10.63 0.77 -31.68
CA GLY A 142 -11.28 2.03 -32.04
C GLY A 142 -10.44 3.28 -31.73
N HIS A 143 -9.32 3.14 -31.02
CA HIS A 143 -8.52 4.27 -30.56
C HIS A 143 -7.61 4.83 -31.67
N LYS A 144 -7.66 6.14 -31.86
CA LYS A 144 -6.74 6.85 -32.76
C LYS A 144 -5.55 7.33 -31.92
N THR A 145 -4.49 6.52 -31.86
CA THR A 145 -3.29 6.85 -31.09
C THR A 145 -2.20 7.48 -31.94
N VAL A 146 -1.39 8.33 -31.32
CA VAL A 146 -0.15 8.90 -31.92
C VAL A 146 1.05 7.96 -31.73
N ALA A 147 1.00 7.13 -30.66
CA ALA A 147 2.03 6.13 -30.35
C ALA A 147 1.37 4.82 -29.94
N PRO A 148 1.89 3.67 -30.38
CA PRO A 148 1.34 2.37 -29.99
C PRO A 148 1.42 2.14 -28.48
N HIS A 149 0.49 1.32 -27.98
CA HIS A 149 0.40 0.94 -26.57
C HIS A 149 1.23 -0.32 -26.31
N ARG A 150 1.87 -0.37 -25.15
CA ARG A 150 2.38 -1.61 -24.56
C ARG A 150 1.34 -2.18 -23.62
N VAL A 151 0.96 -3.44 -23.81
CA VAL A 151 -0.14 -4.06 -23.07
C VAL A 151 0.29 -5.32 -22.34
N PHE A 152 -0.35 -5.58 -21.21
CA PHE A 152 -0.21 -6.81 -20.44
C PHE A 152 -1.47 -7.64 -20.62
N LEU A 153 -1.42 -8.63 -21.50
CA LEU A 153 -2.55 -9.54 -21.72
C LEU A 153 -2.67 -10.50 -20.54
N LYS A 154 -3.77 -10.40 -19.80
CA LYS A 154 -3.96 -11.14 -18.57
C LYS A 154 -4.79 -12.39 -18.74
N MET A 155 -4.21 -13.55 -18.32
CA MET A 155 -4.90 -14.82 -18.21
C MET A 155 -5.47 -15.01 -16.80
N ASN A 156 -6.68 -15.55 -16.71
CA ASN A 156 -7.20 -16.15 -15.50
C ASN A 156 -6.77 -17.62 -15.44
N SER A 157 -5.63 -17.88 -14.81
CA SER A 157 -5.11 -19.25 -14.67
C SER A 157 -5.67 -20.01 -13.45
N GLY A 158 -6.67 -19.42 -12.75
CA GLY A 158 -7.33 -20.06 -11.62
C GLY A 158 -7.73 -19.16 -10.45
N MET A 159 -7.34 -17.89 -10.45
CA MET A 159 -7.73 -16.92 -9.41
C MET A 159 -9.19 -16.48 -9.50
N ASN A 160 -9.80 -16.55 -10.68
CA ASN A 160 -11.20 -16.23 -10.95
C ASN A 160 -11.63 -14.81 -10.56
N ARG A 161 -10.74 -13.83 -10.81
CA ARG A 161 -11.00 -12.42 -10.56
C ARG A 161 -11.03 -11.58 -11.84
N LEU A 162 -9.92 -11.53 -12.58
CA LEU A 162 -9.77 -10.83 -13.85
C LEU A 162 -8.89 -11.64 -14.80
N GLY A 163 -9.11 -11.50 -16.10
CA GLY A 163 -8.32 -12.15 -17.14
C GLY A 163 -9.18 -13.00 -18.09
N PHE A 164 -8.64 -13.26 -19.26
CA PHE A 164 -9.25 -14.18 -20.20
C PHE A 164 -9.14 -15.62 -19.69
N ALA A 165 -10.20 -16.40 -19.87
CA ALA A 165 -10.14 -17.84 -19.63
C ALA A 165 -9.09 -18.49 -20.54
N PRO A 166 -8.41 -19.58 -20.12
CA PRO A 166 -7.33 -20.21 -20.87
C PRO A 166 -7.68 -20.50 -22.34
N GLU A 167 -8.86 -21.03 -22.58
CA GLU A 167 -9.37 -21.40 -23.91
C GLU A 167 -9.64 -20.19 -24.83
N ARG A 168 -9.78 -18.97 -24.26
CA ARG A 168 -10.00 -17.73 -25.01
C ARG A 168 -8.75 -16.88 -25.13
N PHE A 169 -7.68 -17.20 -24.41
CA PHE A 169 -6.50 -16.36 -24.29
C PHE A 169 -5.77 -16.19 -25.64
N ARG A 170 -5.58 -17.27 -26.39
CA ARG A 170 -4.91 -17.22 -27.70
C ARG A 170 -5.69 -16.38 -28.71
N ALA A 171 -7.01 -16.46 -28.73
CA ALA A 171 -7.84 -15.63 -29.59
C ALA A 171 -7.70 -14.14 -29.23
N ALA A 172 -7.65 -13.81 -27.93
CA ALA A 172 -7.41 -12.45 -27.47
C ALA A 172 -6.00 -11.95 -27.86
N TRP A 173 -4.97 -12.80 -27.72
CA TRP A 173 -3.61 -12.49 -28.13
C TRP A 173 -3.53 -12.21 -29.64
N THR A 174 -4.14 -13.08 -30.48
CA THR A 174 -4.17 -12.90 -31.93
C THR A 174 -4.85 -11.59 -32.32
N ARG A 175 -5.96 -11.25 -31.67
CA ARG A 175 -6.66 -9.97 -31.92
C ARG A 175 -5.78 -8.78 -31.58
N LEU A 176 -5.15 -8.78 -30.39
CA LEU A 176 -4.26 -7.69 -29.95
C LEU A 176 -3.03 -7.55 -30.85
N ASN A 177 -2.41 -8.68 -31.24
CA ASN A 177 -1.21 -8.68 -32.09
C ASN A 177 -1.49 -8.17 -33.51
N ALA A 178 -2.73 -8.20 -33.96
CA ALA A 178 -3.16 -7.67 -35.25
C ALA A 178 -3.47 -6.16 -35.21
N LEU A 179 -3.52 -5.53 -34.04
CA LEU A 179 -3.86 -4.12 -33.91
C LEU A 179 -2.63 -3.23 -34.11
N PRO A 180 -2.65 -2.27 -35.05
CA PRO A 180 -1.57 -1.30 -35.22
C PRO A 180 -1.41 -0.36 -34.02
N GLN A 181 -2.39 -0.32 -33.11
CA GLN A 181 -2.37 0.43 -31.86
C GLN A 181 -1.55 -0.27 -30.77
N VAL A 182 -1.12 -1.53 -30.98
CA VAL A 182 -0.37 -2.32 -29.99
C VAL A 182 1.04 -2.57 -30.51
N ASP A 183 2.04 -2.19 -29.73
CA ASP A 183 3.46 -2.37 -30.03
C ASP A 183 3.99 -3.67 -29.43
N GLU A 184 3.68 -3.91 -28.15
CA GLU A 184 4.23 -5.03 -27.39
C GLU A 184 3.17 -5.65 -26.48
N ILE A 185 3.17 -6.99 -26.42
CA ILE A 185 2.27 -7.76 -25.57
C ILE A 185 3.09 -8.54 -24.54
N CYS A 186 2.98 -8.19 -23.28
CA CYS A 186 3.48 -8.97 -22.15
C CYS A 186 2.40 -9.96 -21.69
N LEU A 187 2.79 -11.21 -21.41
CA LEU A 187 1.89 -12.27 -20.96
C LEU A 187 1.80 -12.26 -19.44
N MET A 188 0.59 -12.14 -18.89
CA MET A 188 0.40 -11.93 -17.46
C MET A 188 -0.59 -12.92 -16.84
N THR A 189 -0.32 -13.33 -15.61
CA THR A 189 -1.30 -13.93 -14.70
C THR A 189 -1.10 -13.43 -13.27
N HIS A 190 -1.89 -13.96 -12.32
CA HIS A 190 -1.76 -13.68 -10.90
C HIS A 190 -2.14 -14.92 -10.09
N PHE A 191 -1.24 -15.38 -9.23
CA PHE A 191 -1.44 -16.56 -8.41
C PHE A 191 -2.32 -16.27 -7.19
N SER A 192 -3.25 -17.18 -6.89
CA SER A 192 -4.17 -17.06 -5.77
C SER A 192 -3.62 -17.63 -4.46
N ASP A 193 -2.75 -18.63 -4.55
CA ASP A 193 -2.32 -19.45 -3.41
C ASP A 193 -0.79 -19.54 -3.29
N ALA A 194 -0.05 -18.56 -3.80
CA ALA A 194 1.41 -18.56 -3.72
C ALA A 194 1.94 -18.47 -2.27
N ASP A 195 1.13 -17.98 -1.36
CA ASP A 195 1.33 -17.88 0.08
C ASP A 195 0.82 -19.10 0.86
N GLY A 196 0.05 -19.98 0.21
CA GLY A 196 -0.61 -21.13 0.84
C GLY A 196 -0.06 -22.49 0.39
N PRO A 197 -0.59 -23.58 0.96
CA PRO A 197 -0.13 -24.94 0.71
C PRO A 197 -0.40 -25.46 -0.71
N LYS A 198 -1.34 -24.86 -1.45
CA LYS A 198 -1.59 -25.23 -2.85
C LYS A 198 -0.49 -24.75 -3.78
N GLY A 199 0.23 -23.67 -3.39
CA GLY A 199 1.30 -23.09 -4.17
C GLY A 199 0.86 -22.58 -5.54
N ILE A 200 1.78 -22.60 -6.49
CA ILE A 200 1.58 -22.02 -7.84
C ILE A 200 1.51 -23.07 -8.96
N ALA A 201 1.85 -24.33 -8.70
CA ALA A 201 2.14 -25.33 -9.74
C ALA A 201 1.00 -25.52 -10.75
N ALA A 202 -0.24 -25.69 -10.28
CA ALA A 202 -1.40 -25.89 -11.16
C ALA A 202 -1.70 -24.68 -12.03
N GLN A 203 -1.64 -23.47 -11.43
CA GLN A 203 -1.89 -22.23 -12.16
C GLN A 203 -0.76 -21.91 -13.16
N LEU A 204 0.49 -22.23 -12.82
CA LEU A 204 1.64 -22.09 -13.71
C LEU A 204 1.53 -23.07 -14.88
N ALA A 205 1.23 -24.35 -14.63
CA ALA A 205 1.03 -25.34 -15.69
C ALA A 205 -0.10 -24.93 -16.66
N THR A 206 -1.20 -24.38 -16.15
CA THR A 206 -2.29 -23.85 -16.99
C THR A 206 -1.80 -22.70 -17.86
N PHE A 207 -1.02 -21.78 -17.28
CA PHE A 207 -0.46 -20.63 -18.01
C PHE A 207 0.51 -21.09 -19.09
N ASP A 208 1.48 -21.95 -18.75
CA ASP A 208 2.53 -22.42 -19.66
C ASP A 208 1.94 -23.24 -20.81
N ALA A 209 0.96 -24.11 -20.54
CA ALA A 209 0.29 -24.90 -21.60
C ALA A 209 -0.31 -24.05 -22.71
N ILE A 210 -0.76 -22.82 -22.38
CA ILE A 210 -1.40 -21.90 -23.33
C ILE A 210 -0.40 -20.96 -23.99
N THR A 211 0.71 -20.62 -23.28
CA THR A 211 1.60 -19.53 -23.68
C THR A 211 2.99 -19.97 -24.16
N HIS A 212 3.32 -21.28 -24.09
CA HIS A 212 4.68 -21.81 -24.32
C HIS A 212 5.34 -21.40 -25.65
N ASP A 213 4.56 -21.12 -26.68
CA ASP A 213 5.00 -20.73 -28.02
C ASP A 213 4.64 -19.27 -28.37
N LEU A 214 4.01 -18.54 -27.46
CA LEU A 214 3.72 -17.13 -27.67
C LEU A 214 4.94 -16.27 -27.31
N PRO A 215 5.31 -15.32 -28.19
CA PRO A 215 6.40 -14.39 -27.89
C PRO A 215 5.95 -13.36 -26.85
N GLY A 216 6.92 -12.75 -26.20
CA GLY A 216 6.73 -11.64 -25.27
C GLY A 216 7.28 -11.94 -23.88
N GLU A 217 7.43 -10.87 -23.11
CA GLU A 217 7.83 -10.91 -21.72
C GLU A 217 6.70 -11.47 -20.88
N ARG A 218 7.03 -11.96 -19.66
CA ARG A 218 6.04 -12.52 -18.75
C ARG A 218 5.98 -11.73 -17.45
N SER A 219 4.81 -11.66 -16.85
CA SER A 219 4.61 -11.03 -15.55
C SER A 219 3.68 -11.90 -14.69
N LEU A 220 4.26 -12.75 -13.84
CA LEU A 220 3.55 -13.80 -13.12
C LEU A 220 3.55 -13.55 -11.61
N SER A 221 4.71 -13.22 -11.02
CA SER A 221 4.95 -13.19 -9.57
C SER A 221 4.30 -12.00 -8.86
N ASN A 222 3.51 -12.30 -7.82
CA ASN A 222 3.21 -11.37 -6.73
C ASN A 222 4.28 -11.48 -5.62
N SER A 223 4.11 -10.84 -4.45
CA SER A 223 5.09 -10.91 -3.36
C SER A 223 5.38 -12.33 -2.88
N ALA A 224 4.35 -13.14 -2.66
CA ALA A 224 4.52 -14.52 -2.20
C ALA A 224 5.21 -15.39 -3.25
N ALA A 225 4.77 -15.29 -4.51
CA ALA A 225 5.40 -16.03 -5.60
C ALA A 225 6.87 -15.61 -5.79
N ASN A 226 7.20 -14.33 -5.62
CA ASN A 226 8.56 -13.84 -5.72
C ASN A 226 9.47 -14.36 -4.60
N LEU A 227 9.00 -14.39 -3.36
CA LEU A 227 9.82 -14.83 -2.23
C LEU A 227 9.89 -16.36 -2.10
N ARG A 228 8.77 -17.06 -2.32
CA ARG A 228 8.68 -18.52 -2.11
C ARG A 228 9.01 -19.36 -3.34
N HIS A 229 8.80 -18.82 -4.54
CA HIS A 229 8.82 -19.57 -5.80
C HIS A 229 9.70 -18.92 -6.89
N ALA A 230 10.61 -18.02 -6.53
CA ALA A 230 11.40 -17.21 -7.46
C ALA A 230 12.15 -18.04 -8.52
N VAL A 231 12.70 -19.19 -8.11
CA VAL A 231 13.55 -20.04 -8.96
C VAL A 231 12.82 -20.58 -10.22
N VAL A 232 11.48 -20.61 -10.20
CA VAL A 232 10.67 -21.21 -11.27
C VAL A 232 10.14 -20.16 -12.26
N LEU A 233 10.27 -18.87 -11.94
CA LEU A 233 9.43 -17.83 -12.56
C LEU A 233 10.19 -16.77 -13.35
N THR A 234 11.51 -16.82 -13.43
CA THR A 234 12.26 -15.69 -13.98
C THR A 234 13.14 -16.04 -15.15
N SER A 235 12.94 -15.32 -16.25
CA SER A 235 13.90 -15.13 -17.30
C SER A 235 14.34 -13.66 -17.34
N ARG A 236 15.41 -13.38 -18.08
CA ARG A 236 16.09 -12.07 -18.15
C ARG A 236 15.19 -10.87 -18.52
N ASN A 237 14.00 -11.10 -19.03
CA ASN A 237 13.08 -10.05 -19.48
C ASN A 237 11.74 -10.08 -18.72
N ASP A 238 11.57 -11.00 -17.78
CA ASP A 238 10.32 -11.09 -17.03
C ASP A 238 10.17 -9.96 -16.01
N TRP A 239 8.93 -9.75 -15.56
CA TRP A 239 8.58 -8.72 -14.61
C TRP A 239 7.99 -9.31 -13.33
N ILE A 240 8.61 -9.05 -12.19
CA ILE A 240 8.03 -9.33 -10.88
C ILE A 240 7.21 -8.14 -10.38
N ARG A 241 6.19 -8.41 -9.55
CA ARG A 241 5.27 -7.40 -9.00
C ARG A 241 5.18 -7.49 -7.48
N PRO A 242 6.29 -7.28 -6.75
CA PRO A 242 6.24 -7.26 -5.29
C PRO A 242 5.38 -6.07 -4.82
N GLY A 243 4.34 -6.39 -4.05
CA GLY A 243 3.49 -5.42 -3.36
C GLY A 243 3.82 -5.41 -1.88
N ILE A 244 3.10 -6.22 -1.09
CA ILE A 244 3.14 -6.19 0.38
C ILE A 244 4.56 -6.37 0.95
N ALA A 245 5.42 -7.19 0.34
CA ALA A 245 6.79 -7.38 0.78
C ALA A 245 7.59 -6.08 0.76
N VAL A 246 7.40 -5.23 -0.26
CA VAL A 246 8.08 -3.92 -0.34
C VAL A 246 7.68 -3.01 0.82
N TYR A 247 6.48 -3.21 1.38
CA TYR A 247 5.97 -2.45 2.52
C TYR A 247 6.25 -3.11 3.88
N GLY A 248 7.09 -4.16 3.92
CA GLY A 248 7.61 -4.74 5.15
C GLY A 248 6.64 -5.60 5.94
N SER A 249 5.66 -6.21 5.26
CA SER A 249 4.74 -7.21 5.80
C SER A 249 4.97 -8.54 5.08
N ALA A 250 4.98 -9.65 5.80
CA ALA A 250 5.19 -10.96 5.22
C ALA A 250 3.96 -11.39 4.40
N PRO A 251 4.14 -11.87 3.15
CA PRO A 251 3.02 -12.29 2.32
C PRO A 251 2.35 -13.58 2.82
N ASP A 252 3.03 -14.36 3.64
CA ASP A 252 2.65 -15.70 4.10
C ASP A 252 2.66 -15.82 5.65
N PHE A 253 2.50 -14.70 6.36
CA PHE A 253 2.36 -14.72 7.82
C PHE A 253 1.12 -15.54 8.24
N PRO A 254 1.20 -16.46 9.21
CA PRO A 254 2.26 -16.63 10.20
C PRO A 254 3.31 -17.71 9.87
N GLU A 255 3.31 -18.30 8.69
CA GLU A 255 4.29 -19.33 8.32
C GLU A 255 5.71 -18.74 8.37
N HIS A 256 5.88 -17.54 7.80
CA HIS A 256 7.09 -16.75 7.95
C HIS A 256 6.75 -15.35 8.46
N THR A 257 7.69 -14.75 9.18
CA THR A 257 7.65 -13.35 9.58
C THR A 257 8.31 -12.46 8.53
N ALA A 258 8.10 -11.15 8.61
CA ALA A 258 8.82 -10.22 7.76
C ALA A 258 10.36 -10.31 7.94
N ALA A 259 10.82 -10.61 9.17
CA ALA A 259 12.24 -10.81 9.48
C ALA A 259 12.83 -12.06 8.81
N ASP A 260 12.09 -13.15 8.71
CA ASP A 260 12.52 -14.38 8.02
C ASP A 260 12.79 -14.13 6.53
N TRP A 261 12.07 -13.20 5.93
CA TRP A 261 12.27 -12.73 4.56
C TRP A 261 13.29 -11.59 4.44
N GLY A 262 13.91 -11.15 5.54
CA GLY A 262 14.83 -10.02 5.58
C GLY A 262 14.15 -8.68 5.31
N LEU A 263 12.85 -8.57 5.52
CA LEU A 263 12.08 -7.34 5.30
C LEU A 263 12.12 -6.42 6.52
N GLN A 264 12.11 -5.13 6.28
CA GLN A 264 12.09 -4.08 7.30
C GLN A 264 10.72 -3.40 7.36
N PRO A 265 10.22 -3.02 8.55
CA PRO A 265 8.98 -2.27 8.68
C PRO A 265 9.13 -0.89 8.03
N THR A 266 8.17 -0.53 7.18
CA THR A 266 8.18 0.73 6.42
C THR A 266 7.29 1.81 7.01
N MET A 267 6.43 1.44 7.97
CA MET A 267 5.52 2.34 8.66
C MET A 267 5.47 2.02 10.15
N THR A 268 5.54 3.07 10.97
CA THR A 268 5.13 3.02 12.38
C THR A 268 3.89 3.87 12.57
N LEU A 269 2.88 3.34 13.23
CA LEU A 269 1.79 4.13 13.82
C LEU A 269 2.00 4.21 15.32
N ALA A 270 2.24 5.42 15.82
CA ALA A 270 2.45 5.67 17.24
C ALA A 270 1.56 6.80 17.74
N SER A 271 1.27 6.77 19.04
CA SER A 271 0.51 7.77 19.76
C SER A 271 1.03 7.87 21.20
N LYS A 272 0.24 8.44 22.11
CA LYS A 272 0.57 8.54 23.54
C LYS A 272 -0.61 8.18 24.41
N LEU A 273 -0.33 7.79 25.65
CA LEU A 273 -1.32 7.73 26.71
C LEU A 273 -1.80 9.15 27.02
N ILE A 274 -3.11 9.33 27.03
CA ILE A 274 -3.79 10.62 27.38
C ILE A 274 -4.50 10.56 28.72
N ALA A 275 -4.66 9.36 29.29
CA ALA A 275 -5.17 9.15 30.63
C ALA A 275 -4.72 7.78 31.15
N VAL A 276 -4.66 7.65 32.47
CA VAL A 276 -4.49 6.38 33.18
C VAL A 276 -5.60 6.26 34.22
N GLN A 277 -6.24 5.08 34.30
CA GLN A 277 -7.31 4.77 35.23
C GLN A 277 -6.93 3.54 36.06
N SER A 278 -7.26 3.55 37.33
CA SER A 278 -7.24 2.35 38.16
C SER A 278 -8.64 1.74 38.16
N VAL A 279 -8.75 0.45 37.93
CA VAL A 279 -10.01 -0.28 37.93
C VAL A 279 -9.93 -1.46 38.90
N ASP A 280 -10.98 -1.66 39.66
CA ASP A 280 -11.07 -2.75 40.61
C ASP A 280 -11.50 -4.07 39.95
N THR A 281 -11.30 -5.18 40.66
CA THR A 281 -11.81 -6.49 40.24
C THR A 281 -13.32 -6.43 39.96
N GLY A 282 -13.76 -6.95 38.83
CA GLY A 282 -15.14 -6.95 38.37
C GLY A 282 -15.59 -5.68 37.63
N ALA A 283 -14.77 -4.62 37.62
CA ALA A 283 -15.06 -3.43 36.82
C ALA A 283 -14.94 -3.74 35.32
N THR A 284 -15.79 -3.09 34.52
CA THR A 284 -15.81 -3.29 33.04
C THR A 284 -15.17 -2.12 32.31
N VAL A 285 -14.62 -2.40 31.11
CA VAL A 285 -13.92 -1.41 30.30
C VAL A 285 -14.56 -1.27 28.92
N GLY A 286 -14.81 -0.03 28.50
CA GLY A 286 -15.24 0.35 27.20
C GLY A 286 -16.69 0.03 26.84
N TYR A 287 -17.05 0.30 25.57
CA TYR A 287 -18.42 0.11 25.09
C TYR A 287 -18.89 -1.35 25.14
N GLY A 288 -20.08 -1.53 25.69
CA GLY A 288 -20.75 -2.83 25.81
C GLY A 288 -20.11 -3.74 26.85
N SER A 289 -19.28 -3.19 27.76
CA SER A 289 -18.67 -3.91 28.89
C SER A 289 -18.04 -5.25 28.49
N LYS A 290 -17.32 -5.27 27.35
CA LYS A 290 -16.77 -6.51 26.76
C LYS A 290 -15.49 -7.01 27.42
N PHE A 291 -14.88 -6.20 28.25
CA PHE A 291 -13.76 -6.59 29.10
C PHE A 291 -14.15 -6.39 30.55
N THR A 292 -13.86 -7.37 31.38
CA THR A 292 -14.05 -7.30 32.86
C THR A 292 -12.70 -7.52 33.51
N ALA A 293 -12.28 -6.62 34.39
CA ALA A 293 -11.04 -6.75 35.16
C ALA A 293 -11.13 -7.96 36.11
N THR A 294 -10.21 -8.89 35.99
CA THR A 294 -10.14 -10.10 36.84
C THR A 294 -9.38 -9.86 38.15
N GLN A 295 -8.66 -8.75 38.21
CA GLN A 295 -7.90 -8.26 39.37
C GLN A 295 -7.84 -6.72 39.32
N PRO A 296 -7.47 -6.03 40.41
CA PRO A 296 -7.16 -4.61 40.30
C PRO A 296 -6.07 -4.35 39.29
N MET A 297 -6.28 -3.41 38.36
CA MET A 297 -5.34 -3.15 37.29
C MET A 297 -5.33 -1.67 36.90
N ARG A 298 -4.23 -1.24 36.26
CA ARG A 298 -4.11 0.07 35.64
C ARG A 298 -4.40 -0.04 34.17
N ILE A 299 -5.19 0.87 33.64
CA ILE A 299 -5.57 0.92 32.22
C ILE A 299 -5.16 2.26 31.64
N GLY A 300 -4.38 2.22 30.57
CA GLY A 300 -4.03 3.37 29.77
C GLY A 300 -5.09 3.67 28.70
N VAL A 301 -5.35 4.94 28.43
CA VAL A 301 -6.15 5.41 27.30
C VAL A 301 -5.22 6.01 26.26
N VAL A 302 -5.16 5.43 25.07
CA VAL A 302 -4.32 5.86 23.95
C VAL A 302 -5.13 6.73 23.00
N ALA A 303 -4.56 7.86 22.53
CA ALA A 303 -5.18 8.74 21.55
C ALA A 303 -5.11 8.16 20.12
N CYS A 304 -5.75 7.04 19.88
CA CYS A 304 -5.89 6.38 18.59
C CYS A 304 -7.18 5.57 18.57
N GLY A 305 -7.94 5.63 17.49
CA GLY A 305 -9.16 4.85 17.34
C GLY A 305 -9.51 4.55 15.87
N TYR A 306 -10.73 4.05 15.63
CA TYR A 306 -11.09 3.63 14.28
C TYR A 306 -11.22 4.79 13.27
N ALA A 307 -11.44 6.02 13.72
CA ALA A 307 -11.42 7.18 12.83
C ALA A 307 -10.00 7.60 12.42
N ASP A 308 -8.95 7.04 13.05
CA ASP A 308 -7.56 7.18 12.65
C ASP A 308 -7.12 6.07 11.68
N GLY A 309 -8.01 5.08 11.44
CA GLY A 309 -7.73 3.90 10.61
C GLY A 309 -7.40 2.64 11.41
N TYR A 310 -7.38 2.70 12.76
CA TYR A 310 -7.17 1.51 13.58
C TYR A 310 -8.41 0.60 13.54
N PRO A 311 -8.29 -0.73 13.36
CA PRO A 311 -9.46 -1.58 13.15
C PRO A 311 -10.43 -1.61 14.33
N ARG A 312 -11.69 -1.24 14.09
CA ARG A 312 -12.73 -1.25 15.13
C ARG A 312 -13.00 -2.64 15.72
N HIS A 313 -12.74 -3.68 14.95
CA HIS A 313 -13.00 -5.07 15.31
C HIS A 313 -11.82 -5.76 16.00
N CYS A 314 -10.72 -5.06 16.29
CA CYS A 314 -9.65 -5.58 17.12
C CYS A 314 -10.21 -6.06 18.48
N PRO A 315 -10.00 -7.34 18.83
CA PRO A 315 -10.44 -7.88 20.13
C PRO A 315 -9.52 -7.44 21.28
N SER A 316 -9.98 -7.60 22.49
CA SER A 316 -9.09 -7.62 23.68
C SER A 316 -8.00 -8.66 23.47
N GLY A 317 -6.77 -8.35 23.90
CA GLY A 317 -5.59 -9.18 23.65
C GLY A 317 -4.80 -8.79 22.40
N THR A 318 -5.32 -7.91 21.53
CA THR A 318 -4.53 -7.36 20.40
C THR A 318 -3.28 -6.66 20.94
N PRO A 319 -2.07 -6.97 20.43
CA PRO A 319 -0.83 -6.41 20.94
C PRO A 319 -0.68 -4.94 20.56
N LEU A 320 -0.06 -4.16 21.46
CA LEU A 320 0.55 -2.86 21.23
C LEU A 320 1.74 -2.71 22.17
N LEU A 321 2.63 -1.72 21.91
CA LEU A 321 3.72 -1.44 22.85
C LEU A 321 3.40 -0.16 23.62
N VAL A 322 3.75 -0.15 24.92
CA VAL A 322 3.79 1.06 25.74
C VAL A 322 5.22 1.22 26.25
N ASP A 323 5.85 2.35 25.93
CA ASP A 323 7.28 2.62 26.18
C ASP A 323 8.21 1.45 25.74
N GLY A 324 7.85 0.80 24.61
CA GLY A 324 8.56 -0.36 24.06
C GLY A 324 8.26 -1.69 24.72
N VAL A 325 7.43 -1.73 25.78
CA VAL A 325 7.00 -2.96 26.46
C VAL A 325 5.70 -3.47 25.84
N ARG A 326 5.63 -4.77 25.58
CA ARG A 326 4.44 -5.40 24.98
C ARG A 326 3.29 -5.42 25.96
N CYS A 327 2.19 -4.81 25.58
CA CYS A 327 0.92 -4.71 26.30
C CYS A 327 -0.21 -5.25 25.42
N GLN A 328 -1.42 -5.27 25.96
CA GLN A 328 -2.62 -5.76 25.29
C GLN A 328 -3.75 -4.74 25.32
N LEU A 329 -4.44 -4.60 24.19
CA LEU A 329 -5.68 -3.87 24.11
C LEU A 329 -6.74 -4.53 25.02
N VAL A 330 -7.52 -3.75 25.76
CA VAL A 330 -8.64 -4.20 26.57
C VAL A 330 -9.90 -3.44 26.20
N GLY A 331 -11.02 -4.15 26.11
CA GLY A 331 -12.30 -3.57 25.69
C GLY A 331 -12.40 -3.35 24.17
N ARG A 332 -13.38 -2.53 23.76
CA ARG A 332 -13.63 -2.23 22.36
C ARG A 332 -12.89 -0.97 21.91
N VAL A 333 -12.38 -0.99 20.70
CA VAL A 333 -11.85 0.20 20.03
C VAL A 333 -12.96 1.24 19.89
N SER A 334 -12.71 2.45 20.37
CA SER A 334 -13.58 3.62 20.23
C SER A 334 -13.24 4.41 18.96
N MET A 335 -14.02 5.46 18.66
CA MET A 335 -13.76 6.29 17.46
C MET A 335 -12.38 6.93 17.52
N ASP A 336 -11.98 7.43 18.68
CA ASP A 336 -10.76 8.24 18.84
C ASP A 336 -9.79 7.69 19.90
N MET A 337 -10.11 6.57 20.53
CA MET A 337 -9.34 6.02 21.65
C MET A 337 -9.33 4.50 21.64
N VAL A 338 -8.23 3.92 22.11
CA VAL A 338 -8.14 2.52 22.54
C VAL A 338 -7.69 2.46 24.00
N THR A 339 -8.05 1.40 24.69
CA THR A 339 -7.63 1.14 26.06
C THR A 339 -6.64 -0.02 26.11
N VAL A 340 -5.64 0.10 26.99
CA VAL A 340 -4.52 -0.84 27.10
C VAL A 340 -4.30 -1.24 28.56
N ASP A 341 -4.01 -2.53 28.79
CA ASP A 341 -3.56 -3.03 30.08
C ASP A 341 -2.12 -2.58 30.35
N LEU A 342 -1.91 -1.85 31.44
CA LEU A 342 -0.58 -1.36 31.86
C LEU A 342 0.10 -2.26 32.90
N THR A 343 -0.46 -3.44 33.23
CA THR A 343 0.15 -4.38 34.17
C THR A 343 1.61 -4.71 33.80
N PRO A 344 1.98 -4.91 32.52
CA PRO A 344 3.36 -5.19 32.14
C PRO A 344 4.31 -3.98 32.29
N VAL A 345 3.79 -2.76 32.40
CA VAL A 345 4.58 -1.52 32.46
C VAL A 345 4.05 -0.57 33.55
N PRO A 346 4.22 -0.93 34.83
CA PRO A 346 3.63 -0.17 35.94
C PRO A 346 4.13 1.27 36.05
N SER A 347 5.26 1.61 35.44
CA SER A 347 5.80 2.97 35.38
C SER A 347 5.16 3.87 34.33
N ALA A 348 4.38 3.30 33.38
CA ALA A 348 3.75 4.08 32.33
C ALA A 348 2.70 5.04 32.91
N ASP A 349 2.69 6.26 32.36
CA ASP A 349 1.74 7.29 32.77
C ASP A 349 1.33 8.15 31.55
N MET A 350 0.53 9.18 31.81
CA MET A 350 0.11 10.12 30.78
C MET A 350 1.34 10.70 30.04
N GLY A 351 1.35 10.62 28.72
CA GLY A 351 2.49 11.02 27.87
C GLY A 351 3.39 9.85 27.44
N SER A 352 3.31 8.68 28.07
CA SER A 352 4.02 7.47 27.63
C SER A 352 3.67 7.14 26.17
N GLU A 353 4.69 6.68 25.39
CA GLU A 353 4.51 6.31 23.99
C GLU A 353 3.65 5.03 23.88
N ALA A 354 2.72 5.03 22.95
CA ALA A 354 1.96 3.85 22.56
C ALA A 354 2.18 3.56 21.06
N THR A 355 2.87 2.45 20.76
CA THR A 355 3.12 2.01 19.36
C THR A 355 2.07 0.97 18.97
N LEU A 356 1.24 1.31 17.98
CA LEU A 356 0.14 0.46 17.49
C LEU A 356 0.64 -0.62 16.51
N TRP A 357 1.68 -0.31 15.74
CA TRP A 357 2.54 -1.21 14.95
C TRP A 357 3.80 -0.48 14.50
N GLY A 358 4.82 -1.24 14.11
CA GLY A 358 6.10 -0.71 13.67
C GLY A 358 7.11 -0.60 14.81
N LYS A 359 8.01 0.36 14.73
CA LYS A 359 9.15 0.52 15.61
C LYS A 359 8.89 1.60 16.66
N SER A 360 9.03 1.26 17.94
CA SER A 360 8.95 2.24 19.04
C SER A 360 10.21 3.13 19.09
N ALA A 361 10.13 4.22 19.84
CA ALA A 361 11.29 5.09 20.10
C ALA A 361 12.43 4.37 20.81
N SER A 362 12.15 3.34 21.61
CA SER A 362 13.17 2.50 22.25
C SER A 362 13.82 1.47 21.31
N GLY A 363 13.33 1.35 20.08
CA GLY A 363 13.77 0.38 19.09
C GLY A 363 13.05 -0.97 19.14
N ALA A 364 12.13 -1.19 20.09
CA ALA A 364 11.28 -2.38 20.11
C ALA A 364 10.36 -2.43 18.88
N LEU A 365 10.17 -3.62 18.31
CA LEU A 365 9.40 -3.84 17.12
C LEU A 365 8.08 -4.56 17.44
N LEU A 366 6.96 -4.03 16.95
CA LEU A 366 5.69 -4.72 16.85
C LEU A 366 5.36 -4.92 15.37
N PRO A 367 5.51 -6.14 14.83
CA PRO A 367 5.17 -6.43 13.45
C PRO A 367 3.70 -6.11 13.17
N ILE A 368 3.44 -5.42 12.05
CA ILE A 368 2.08 -5.09 11.63
C ILE A 368 1.25 -6.36 11.38
N ASP A 369 1.89 -7.44 10.98
CA ASP A 369 1.26 -8.74 10.70
C ASP A 369 0.61 -9.36 11.93
N GLU A 370 1.21 -9.16 13.11
CA GLU A 370 0.64 -9.64 14.38
C GLU A 370 -0.66 -8.89 14.74
N VAL A 371 -0.65 -7.57 14.56
CA VAL A 371 -1.83 -6.72 14.79
C VAL A 371 -2.92 -7.07 13.78
N ALA A 372 -2.54 -7.22 12.50
CA ALA A 372 -3.44 -7.60 11.43
C ALA A 372 -4.09 -8.97 11.67
N LYS A 373 -3.30 -9.97 12.08
CA LYS A 373 -3.81 -11.30 12.45
C LYS A 373 -4.82 -11.24 13.58
N SER A 374 -4.52 -10.46 14.64
CA SER A 374 -5.46 -10.27 15.77
C SER A 374 -6.75 -9.63 15.31
N ALA A 375 -6.69 -8.71 14.35
CA ALA A 375 -7.84 -8.04 13.76
C ALA A 375 -8.56 -8.87 12.66
N GLY A 376 -8.09 -10.08 12.34
CA GLY A 376 -8.66 -10.90 11.26
C GLY A 376 -8.49 -10.30 9.87
N THR A 377 -7.40 -9.55 9.64
CA THR A 377 -7.06 -8.91 8.37
C THR A 377 -5.59 -9.16 8.01
N VAL A 378 -5.07 -8.42 7.06
CA VAL A 378 -3.69 -8.50 6.55
C VAL A 378 -2.96 -7.17 6.72
N GLY A 379 -1.62 -7.18 6.79
CA GLY A 379 -0.82 -5.98 7.08
C GLY A 379 -1.14 -4.79 6.18
N TYR A 380 -1.29 -5.01 4.86
CA TYR A 380 -1.65 -3.91 3.94
C TYR A 380 -3.08 -3.39 4.13
N GLY A 381 -4.00 -4.17 4.71
CA GLY A 381 -5.31 -3.69 5.11
C GLY A 381 -5.20 -2.60 6.16
N LEU A 382 -4.29 -2.75 7.14
CA LEU A 382 -4.02 -1.74 8.15
C LEU A 382 -3.36 -0.49 7.57
N MET A 383 -2.33 -0.67 6.72
CA MET A 383 -1.61 0.45 6.10
C MET A 383 -2.52 1.30 5.22
N CYS A 384 -3.35 0.67 4.37
CA CYS A 384 -4.29 1.35 3.49
C CYS A 384 -5.43 2.07 4.25
N ALA A 385 -5.76 1.60 5.46
CA ALA A 385 -6.81 2.20 6.28
C ALA A 385 -6.38 3.48 7.00
N LEU A 386 -5.09 3.84 6.97
CA LEU A 386 -4.58 5.05 7.63
C LEU A 386 -5.38 6.28 7.16
N ALA A 387 -6.05 6.94 8.11
CA ALA A 387 -6.91 8.06 7.81
C ALA A 387 -6.11 9.34 7.50
N GLN A 388 -6.62 10.17 6.62
CA GLN A 388 -5.98 11.45 6.23
C GLN A 388 -5.76 12.42 7.40
N ARG A 389 -6.51 12.28 8.49
CA ARG A 389 -6.36 13.12 9.69
C ARG A 389 -5.11 12.75 10.52
N VAL A 390 -4.47 11.61 10.26
CA VAL A 390 -3.24 11.22 10.94
C VAL A 390 -2.06 11.92 10.29
N PRO A 391 -1.30 12.75 11.04
CA PRO A 391 -0.09 13.37 10.52
C PRO A 391 0.93 12.32 10.11
N VAL A 392 1.61 12.54 8.97
CA VAL A 392 2.61 11.61 8.43
C VAL A 392 3.96 12.28 8.35
N ALA A 393 4.96 11.71 9.02
CA ALA A 393 6.36 12.12 8.97
C ALA A 393 7.21 11.13 8.14
N ILE A 394 8.38 11.58 7.72
CA ILE A 394 9.43 10.71 7.15
C ILE A 394 10.43 10.41 8.27
N GLY A 395 10.67 9.13 8.53
CA GLY A 395 11.70 8.66 9.45
C GLY A 395 13.05 8.48 8.76
N ALA A 396 14.08 8.49 9.58
CA ALA A 396 15.46 8.24 9.15
C ALA A 396 15.70 6.75 8.80
#